data_b3e9e3f0e38ed6b31a1379b3eb247b71
#
_entry.id   b3e9e3f0e38ed6b31a1379b3eb247b71
#
_cell.length_a   1.000
_cell.length_b   1.000
_cell.length_c   1.000
_cell.angle_alpha   90.00
_cell.angle_beta   90.00
_cell.angle_gamma   90.00
#
_symmetry.space_group_name_H-M   'P 1'
#
loop_
_entity.id
_entity.type
_entity.pdbx_description
1 polymer ?
#
loop_
_entity_poly.entity_id
_entity_poly.type
_entity_poly.pdbx_seq_one_letter_code
_entity_poly.pdbx_strand_id
1 'polypeptide(L)'
;MNSIRKRKWFVFSCVFLFGHMDVDSKTLIHAGKLIDGKSDQVQSRISIVIDGNIISDIKKGFISSNDFEDYIDLRDHTVLPGLMDMHVHFGQEYQSKAQTPIKVEREMQAVLATQHAFLML
;
A
#
# COMPACT_ATOMS: atom_id res chain seq x y z
N MET A 1 51.02 -22.74 -50.59
CA MET A 1 50.30 -21.45 -50.57
C MET A 1 48.97 -21.65 -49.88
N ASN A 2 48.92 -21.45 -48.54
CA ASN A 2 47.73 -21.72 -47.73
C ASN A 2 46.98 -20.42 -47.47
N SER A 3 45.79 -20.30 -48.02
CA SER A 3 44.89 -19.22 -47.77
C SER A 3 44.09 -19.46 -46.47
N ILE A 4 44.39 -18.72 -45.41
CA ILE A 4 43.66 -18.75 -44.15
C ILE A 4 42.43 -17.88 -44.28
N ARG A 5 41.24 -18.53 -44.40
CA ARG A 5 39.95 -17.87 -44.33
C ARG A 5 39.70 -17.37 -42.88
N LYS A 6 39.75 -16.08 -42.65
CA LYS A 6 39.29 -15.44 -41.39
C LYS A 6 37.77 -15.53 -41.28
N ARG A 7 37.25 -16.39 -40.39
CA ARG A 7 35.83 -16.42 -40.02
C ARG A 7 35.52 -15.25 -39.12
N LYS A 8 34.76 -14.28 -39.60
CA LYS A 8 34.21 -13.20 -38.78
C LYS A 8 33.08 -13.78 -37.92
N TRP A 9 33.31 -13.83 -36.63
CA TRP A 9 32.25 -14.13 -35.64
C TRP A 9 31.44 -12.85 -35.44
N PHE A 10 30.20 -12.84 -35.92
CA PHE A 10 29.22 -11.84 -35.57
C PHE A 10 28.62 -12.24 -34.20
N VAL A 11 29.03 -11.55 -33.13
CA VAL A 11 28.40 -11.63 -31.82
C VAL A 11 27.14 -10.76 -31.91
N PHE A 12 26.00 -11.40 -32.06
CA PHE A 12 24.69 -10.74 -31.94
C PHE A 12 24.41 -10.50 -30.46
N SER A 13 24.76 -9.31 -29.97
CA SER A 13 24.42 -8.87 -28.61
C SER A 13 22.92 -8.57 -28.58
N CYS A 14 22.12 -9.52 -28.11
CA CYS A 14 20.70 -9.33 -27.86
C CYS A 14 20.56 -8.52 -26.57
N VAL A 15 20.50 -7.19 -26.69
CA VAL A 15 20.13 -6.31 -25.58
C VAL A 15 18.63 -6.48 -25.36
N PHE A 16 18.26 -7.31 -24.38
CA PHE A 16 16.91 -7.37 -23.86
C PHE A 16 16.66 -6.07 -23.09
N LEU A 17 16.06 -5.10 -23.75
CA LEU A 17 15.40 -3.97 -23.07
C LEU A 17 14.17 -4.52 -22.35
N PHE A 18 14.34 -4.88 -21.08
CA PHE A 18 13.22 -5.01 -20.16
C PHE A 18 12.63 -3.62 -19.96
N GLY A 19 11.73 -3.23 -20.85
CA GLY A 19 10.82 -2.13 -20.58
C GLY A 19 10.00 -2.54 -19.35
N HIS A 20 10.13 -1.80 -18.26
CA HIS A 20 9.14 -1.84 -17.19
C HIS A 20 7.83 -1.37 -17.83
N MET A 21 6.96 -2.31 -18.14
CA MET A 21 5.55 -2.00 -18.37
C MET A 21 5.00 -1.71 -16.96
N ASP A 22 4.96 -0.43 -16.59
CA ASP A 22 4.08 -0.01 -15.53
C ASP A 22 2.66 -0.36 -16.02
N VAL A 23 2.15 -1.47 -15.52
CA VAL A 23 0.73 -1.78 -15.67
C VAL A 23 0.04 -0.76 -14.78
N ASP A 24 -0.58 0.21 -15.42
CA ASP A 24 -1.40 1.25 -14.79
C ASP A 24 -2.66 0.56 -14.24
N SER A 25 -2.48 -0.16 -13.12
CA SER A 25 -3.55 -0.88 -12.44
C SER A 25 -4.43 0.12 -11.70
N LYS A 26 -5.61 0.39 -12.25
CA LYS A 26 -6.58 1.28 -11.63
C LYS A 26 -7.56 0.50 -10.77
N THR A 27 -7.60 0.87 -9.50
CA THR A 27 -8.53 0.30 -8.52
C THR A 27 -9.66 1.29 -8.24
N LEU A 28 -10.90 0.79 -8.27
CA LEU A 28 -12.08 1.54 -7.85
C LEU A 28 -12.57 1.05 -6.49
N ILE A 29 -12.78 1.98 -5.56
CA ILE A 29 -13.43 1.69 -4.27
C ILE A 29 -14.75 2.43 -4.20
N HIS A 30 -15.85 1.72 -3.96
CA HIS A 30 -17.12 2.32 -3.59
C HIS A 30 -17.26 2.39 -2.07
N ALA A 31 -17.29 3.58 -1.51
CA ALA A 31 -17.44 3.83 -0.08
C ALA A 31 -18.88 4.30 0.22
N GLY A 32 -19.54 3.66 1.19
CA GLY A 32 -20.84 4.13 1.67
C GLY A 32 -20.74 5.49 2.32
N LYS A 33 -19.70 5.67 3.13
CA LYS A 33 -19.32 6.95 3.75
C LYS A 33 -17.81 7.16 3.61
N LEU A 34 -17.40 8.43 3.48
CA LEU A 34 -15.99 8.83 3.46
C LEU A 34 -15.76 9.95 4.48
N ILE A 35 -14.76 9.76 5.33
CA ILE A 35 -14.17 10.78 6.18
C ILE A 35 -12.82 11.11 5.57
N ASP A 36 -12.71 12.24 4.86
CA ASP A 36 -11.51 12.57 4.07
C ASP A 36 -10.40 13.30 4.87
N GLY A 37 -10.67 13.63 6.13
CA GLY A 37 -9.74 14.38 6.97
C GLY A 37 -9.52 15.83 6.55
N LYS A 38 -10.28 16.34 5.56
CA LYS A 38 -10.20 17.71 5.06
C LYS A 38 -11.47 18.51 5.33
N SER A 39 -12.61 17.86 5.15
CA SER A 39 -13.92 18.49 5.38
C SER A 39 -14.46 18.12 6.75
N ASP A 40 -15.26 19.03 7.35
CA ASP A 40 -15.99 18.75 8.60
C ASP A 40 -17.23 17.87 8.39
N GLN A 41 -17.49 17.45 7.16
CA GLN A 41 -18.67 16.69 6.77
C GLN A 41 -18.32 15.29 6.33
N VAL A 42 -19.06 14.30 6.84
CA VAL A 42 -19.00 12.94 6.31
C VAL A 42 -19.67 12.90 4.95
N GLN A 43 -18.92 12.52 3.93
CA GLN A 43 -19.43 12.38 2.58
C GLN A 43 -20.10 11.01 2.42
N SER A 44 -21.17 10.93 1.62
CA SER A 44 -21.91 9.69 1.40
C SER A 44 -21.91 9.30 -0.08
N ARG A 45 -21.87 8.00 -0.34
CA ARG A 45 -21.89 7.41 -1.68
C ARG A 45 -20.73 7.95 -2.54
N ILE A 46 -19.52 7.55 -2.22
CA ILE A 46 -18.32 8.06 -2.85
C ILE A 46 -17.61 6.94 -3.62
N SER A 47 -17.10 7.28 -4.79
CA SER A 47 -16.17 6.48 -5.57
C SER A 47 -14.77 7.05 -5.42
N ILE A 48 -13.82 6.23 -4.97
CA ILE A 48 -12.40 6.58 -4.85
C ILE A 48 -11.67 5.84 -5.95
N VAL A 49 -10.92 6.57 -6.76
CA VAL A 49 -10.09 6.02 -7.84
C VAL A 49 -8.62 6.04 -7.41
N ILE A 50 -8.00 4.89 -7.44
CA ILE A 50 -6.57 4.72 -7.16
C ILE A 50 -5.87 4.37 -8.47
N ASP A 51 -4.76 5.05 -8.74
CA ASP A 51 -3.90 4.83 -9.88
C ASP A 51 -2.49 4.50 -9.35
N GLY A 52 -2.09 3.24 -9.46
CA GLY A 52 -0.91 2.72 -8.79
C GLY A 52 -0.98 2.90 -7.27
N ASN A 53 -0.20 3.81 -6.71
CA ASN A 53 -0.16 4.11 -5.27
C ASN A 53 -0.76 5.47 -4.89
N ILE A 54 -1.50 6.10 -5.79
CA ILE A 54 -2.03 7.46 -5.61
C ILE A 54 -3.56 7.45 -5.72
N ILE A 55 -4.25 8.15 -4.81
CA ILE A 55 -5.66 8.47 -4.98
C ILE A 55 -5.75 9.55 -6.07
N SER A 56 -6.14 9.13 -7.27
CA SER A 56 -6.18 10.02 -8.45
C SER A 56 -7.46 10.82 -8.55
N ASP A 57 -8.57 10.29 -7.99
CA ASP A 57 -9.86 10.99 -8.04
C ASP A 57 -10.81 10.55 -6.90
N ILE A 58 -11.70 11.45 -6.48
CA ILE A 58 -12.77 11.17 -5.52
C ILE A 58 -14.06 11.76 -6.10
N LYS A 59 -15.01 10.89 -6.45
CA LYS A 59 -16.27 11.26 -7.11
C LYS A 59 -17.48 10.99 -6.24
N LYS A 60 -18.42 11.91 -6.26
CA LYS A 60 -19.72 11.71 -5.62
C LYS A 60 -20.58 10.77 -6.48
N GLY A 61 -21.22 9.80 -5.84
CA GLY A 61 -21.97 8.74 -6.49
C GLY A 61 -21.10 7.51 -6.78
N PHE A 62 -21.74 6.42 -7.18
CA PHE A 62 -21.08 5.19 -7.58
C PHE A 62 -20.95 5.16 -9.10
N ILE A 63 -19.72 5.25 -9.60
CA ILE A 63 -19.40 5.16 -11.03
C ILE A 63 -19.31 3.70 -11.47
N SER A 64 -19.37 3.44 -12.79
CA SER A 64 -19.19 2.09 -13.34
C SER A 64 -17.80 1.54 -12.99
N SER A 65 -17.75 0.26 -12.64
CA SER A 65 -16.49 -0.47 -12.38
C SER A 65 -15.88 -1.13 -13.62
N ASN A 66 -16.54 -1.05 -14.78
CA ASN A 66 -16.14 -1.80 -15.97
C ASN A 66 -14.76 -1.38 -16.54
N ASP A 67 -14.32 -0.16 -16.24
CA ASP A 67 -13.06 0.40 -16.76
C ASP A 67 -11.91 0.29 -15.74
N PHE A 68 -12.11 -0.51 -14.68
CA PHE A 68 -11.13 -0.69 -13.60
C PHE A 68 -10.70 -2.16 -13.54
N GLU A 69 -9.42 -2.39 -13.27
CA GLU A 69 -8.87 -3.72 -13.12
C GLU A 69 -9.32 -4.37 -11.82
N ASP A 70 -9.29 -3.58 -10.74
CA ASP A 70 -9.73 -4.00 -9.42
C ASP A 70 -10.93 -3.17 -8.93
N TYR A 71 -11.84 -3.85 -8.25
CA TYR A 71 -13.00 -3.24 -7.64
C TYR A 71 -13.20 -3.70 -6.20
N ILE A 72 -13.32 -2.74 -5.29
CA ILE A 72 -13.55 -2.98 -3.87
C ILE A 72 -14.91 -2.37 -3.46
N ASP A 73 -15.83 -3.23 -3.03
CA ASP A 73 -17.15 -2.82 -2.59
C ASP A 73 -17.19 -2.57 -1.08
N LEU A 74 -17.20 -1.31 -0.69
CA LEU A 74 -17.35 -0.85 0.69
C LEU A 74 -18.60 0.03 0.86
N ARG A 75 -19.66 -0.24 0.11
CA ARG A 75 -20.89 0.57 0.14
C ARG A 75 -21.59 0.56 1.49
N ASP A 76 -21.39 -0.46 2.30
CA ASP A 76 -21.95 -0.58 3.65
C ASP A 76 -20.95 -0.16 4.74
N HIS A 77 -19.78 0.38 4.36
CA HIS A 77 -18.71 0.74 5.27
C HIS A 77 -18.39 2.24 5.23
N THR A 78 -17.70 2.67 6.27
CA THR A 78 -17.07 3.99 6.33
C THR A 78 -15.58 3.85 6.03
N VAL A 79 -15.10 4.58 5.02
CA VAL A 79 -13.70 4.66 4.63
C VAL A 79 -13.11 5.94 5.22
N LEU A 80 -11.88 5.86 5.72
CA LEU A 80 -11.11 6.98 6.25
C LEU A 80 -9.62 6.75 5.93
N PRO A 81 -8.80 7.82 5.90
CA PRO A 81 -7.35 7.66 5.77
C PRO A 81 -6.76 6.82 6.90
N GLY A 82 -5.65 6.15 6.62
CA GLY A 82 -4.91 5.42 7.65
C GLY A 82 -4.57 6.33 8.84
N LEU A 83 -4.73 5.79 10.04
CA LEU A 83 -4.44 6.52 11.26
C LEU A 83 -2.93 6.55 11.52
N MET A 84 -2.44 7.67 12.04
CA MET A 84 -1.05 7.84 12.46
C MET A 84 -1.00 8.12 13.95
N ASP A 85 -0.24 7.31 14.68
CA ASP A 85 0.07 7.59 16.08
C ASP A 85 1.55 8.02 16.16
N MET A 86 1.76 9.27 16.57
CA MET A 86 3.09 9.88 16.67
C MET A 86 3.75 9.64 18.03
N HIS A 87 3.07 8.94 18.97
CA HIS A 87 3.60 8.63 20.28
C HIS A 87 3.21 7.21 20.69
N VAL A 88 4.06 6.26 20.41
CA VAL A 88 3.82 4.84 20.70
C VAL A 88 4.90 4.25 21.60
N HIS A 89 4.54 3.24 22.37
CA HIS A 89 5.41 2.51 23.29
C HIS A 89 5.50 1.03 22.89
N PHE A 90 5.96 0.73 21.69
CA PHE A 90 6.01 -0.64 21.14
C PHE A 90 6.81 -1.63 21.99
N GLY A 91 7.87 -1.18 22.66
CA GLY A 91 8.70 -2.03 23.51
C GLY A 91 8.20 -2.19 24.96
N GLN A 92 7.03 -1.66 25.29
CA GLN A 92 6.52 -1.68 26.66
C GLN A 92 5.29 -2.61 26.77
N GLU A 93 5.24 -3.37 27.85
CA GLU A 93 4.05 -4.10 28.28
C GLU A 93 3.45 -3.46 29.50
N TYR A 94 2.13 -3.47 29.60
CA TYR A 94 1.38 -2.94 30.72
C TYR A 94 0.54 -4.02 31.36
N GLN A 95 0.49 -4.03 32.69
CA GLN A 95 -0.48 -4.86 33.40
C GLN A 95 -1.88 -4.30 33.20
N SER A 96 -2.79 -5.12 32.70
CA SER A 96 -4.15 -4.74 32.31
C SER A 96 -4.98 -4.06 33.41
N LYS A 97 -4.66 -4.29 34.69
CA LYS A 97 -5.40 -3.72 35.83
C LYS A 97 -4.80 -2.46 36.41
N ALA A 98 -3.51 -2.19 36.21
CA ALA A 98 -2.82 -1.10 36.89
C ALA A 98 -2.25 -0.05 35.93
N GLN A 99 -2.28 -0.29 34.63
CA GLN A 99 -1.60 0.53 33.62
C GLN A 99 -0.14 0.85 33.97
N THR A 100 0.50 -0.04 34.72
CA THR A 100 1.88 0.10 35.17
C THR A 100 2.78 -0.62 34.20
N PRO A 101 3.86 0.02 33.70
CA PRO A 101 4.81 -0.64 32.82
C PRO A 101 5.46 -1.84 33.52
N ILE A 102 5.49 -2.98 32.87
CA ILE A 102 6.29 -4.11 33.31
C ILE A 102 7.74 -3.84 32.95
N LYS A 103 8.65 -4.02 33.92
CA LYS A 103 10.08 -3.90 33.64
C LYS A 103 10.51 -5.06 32.77
N VAL A 104 10.88 -4.75 31.53
CA VAL A 104 11.34 -5.72 30.53
C VAL A 104 12.78 -5.38 30.16
N GLU A 105 13.63 -6.41 30.03
CA GLU A 105 15.02 -6.24 29.60
C GLU A 105 15.07 -5.66 28.16
N ARG A 106 16.14 -4.91 27.84
CA ARG A 106 16.24 -4.16 26.56
C ARG A 106 16.09 -5.04 25.33
N GLU A 107 16.68 -6.23 25.38
CA GLU A 107 16.63 -7.19 24.28
C GLU A 107 15.20 -7.66 24.03
N MET A 108 14.46 -7.94 25.11
CA MET A 108 13.06 -8.31 25.02
C MET A 108 12.18 -7.15 24.55
N GLN A 109 12.52 -5.90 24.92
CA GLN A 109 11.81 -4.73 24.42
C GLN A 109 11.88 -4.61 22.89
N ALA A 110 13.02 -4.93 22.29
CA ALA A 110 13.18 -4.94 20.83
C ALA A 110 12.30 -6.01 20.16
N VAL A 111 12.21 -7.21 20.77
CA VAL A 111 11.36 -8.30 20.27
C VAL A 111 9.88 -7.91 20.37
N LEU A 112 9.45 -7.37 21.50
CA LEU A 112 8.08 -6.89 21.70
C LEU A 112 7.72 -5.77 20.75
N ALA A 113 8.64 -4.80 20.53
CA ALA A 113 8.42 -3.71 19.58
C ALA A 113 8.16 -4.23 18.17
N THR A 114 8.91 -5.24 17.72
CA THR A 114 8.70 -5.87 16.41
C THR A 114 7.34 -6.57 16.33
N GLN A 115 6.97 -7.32 17.36
CA GLN A 115 5.70 -8.02 17.42
C GLN A 115 4.50 -7.03 17.42
N HIS A 116 4.57 -5.99 18.24
CA HIS A 116 3.51 -4.98 18.32
C HIS A 116 3.38 -4.20 17.01
N ALA A 117 4.50 -3.83 16.38
CA ALA A 117 4.46 -3.17 15.06
C ALA A 117 3.78 -4.05 14.01
N PHE A 118 4.06 -5.36 14.00
CA PHE A 118 3.44 -6.30 13.08
C PHE A 118 1.92 -6.45 13.29
N LEU A 119 1.44 -6.35 14.53
CA LEU A 119 0.01 -6.44 14.83
C LEU A 119 -0.77 -5.17 14.46
N MET A 120 -0.08 -4.06 14.20
CA MET A 120 -0.70 -2.78 13.83
C MET A 120 -0.70 -2.50 12.33
N LEU A 121 -0.01 -3.33 11.52
CA LEU A 121 0.00 -3.26 10.06
C LEU A 121 -1.07 -4.14 9.46
#